data_ff5709eba020209d1ee4ac18b28f49eb
#
_entry.id   ff5709eba020209d1ee4ac18b28f49eb
#
_cell.length_a   1.000
_cell.length_b   1.000
_cell.length_c   1.000
_cell.angle_alpha   90.00
_cell.angle_beta   90.00
_cell.angle_gamma   90.00
#
_symmetry.space_group_name_H-M   'P 1'
#
loop_
_entity.id
_entity.type
_entity.pdbx_description
1 polymer ?
#
loop_
_entity_poly.entity_id
_entity_poly.type
_entity_poly.pdbx_seq_one_letter_code
_entity_poly.pdbx_strand_id
1 'polypeptide(L)'
;MKILFVSLGCDKNLVDSEKMLGMLQEKGYTFTDDEAEADVVVVNTCCFIGDAKEESINTLLQMGELKDSGQVKALIAAGCLAQRYREEIQKEIPQVDAIIGTTAIDEIVAALEEILAGQKQNHYEDINAAPVTETNRVVTTGGHFAYLKIAEGCDKHCTYCIIPKVRGNYRSVPMEQLLKDCLLYTSPSPRDRG
;
A
#
# COMPACT_ATOMS: atom_id res chain seq x y z
N MET A 1 17.19 -5.44 -7.65
CA MET A 1 16.84 -5.37 -6.21
C MET A 1 15.47 -6.00 -6.06
N LYS A 2 15.34 -6.97 -5.15
CA LYS A 2 14.12 -7.74 -4.93
C LYS A 2 13.32 -7.15 -3.76
N ILE A 3 12.04 -6.96 -3.96
CA ILE A 3 11.11 -6.41 -2.95
C ILE A 3 10.16 -7.50 -2.50
N LEU A 4 10.10 -7.74 -1.20
CA LEU A 4 9.03 -8.48 -0.56
C LEU A 4 7.89 -7.50 -0.23
N PHE A 5 6.71 -7.75 -0.79
CA PHE A 5 5.54 -6.90 -0.57
C PHE A 5 4.48 -7.65 0.23
N VAL A 6 4.24 -7.24 1.47
CA VAL A 6 3.24 -7.82 2.35
C VAL A 6 2.00 -6.94 2.35
N SER A 7 0.87 -7.47 1.87
CA SER A 7 -0.41 -6.76 1.83
C SER A 7 -1.37 -7.30 2.87
N LEU A 8 -1.68 -6.52 3.89
CA LEU A 8 -2.57 -6.89 4.99
C LEU A 8 -3.90 -6.15 4.90
N GLY A 9 -4.94 -6.75 5.45
CA GLY A 9 -6.24 -6.13 5.67
C GLY A 9 -7.26 -6.36 4.56
N CYS A 10 -7.91 -5.30 4.07
CA CYS A 10 -9.09 -5.38 3.21
C CYS A 10 -8.77 -5.16 1.73
N ASP A 11 -9.80 -5.37 0.89
CA ASP A 11 -9.73 -5.20 -0.58
C ASP A 11 -9.27 -3.79 -1.00
N LYS A 12 -9.55 -2.75 -0.21
CA LYS A 12 -9.03 -1.40 -0.47
C LYS A 12 -7.51 -1.35 -0.33
N ASN A 13 -6.96 -1.98 0.72
CA ASN A 13 -5.52 -2.10 0.89
C ASN A 13 -4.89 -2.92 -0.24
N LEU A 14 -5.57 -3.98 -0.68
CA LEU A 14 -5.08 -4.78 -1.81
C LEU A 14 -4.95 -3.93 -3.07
N VAL A 15 -5.97 -3.13 -3.41
CA VAL A 15 -5.89 -2.23 -4.57
C VAL A 15 -4.75 -1.22 -4.44
N ASP A 16 -4.54 -0.67 -3.24
CA ASP A 16 -3.41 0.23 -2.99
C ASP A 16 -2.07 -0.48 -3.13
N SER A 17 -1.95 -1.72 -2.64
CA SER A 17 -0.78 -2.57 -2.82
C SER A 17 -0.48 -2.82 -4.30
N GLU A 18 -1.49 -3.21 -5.08
CA GLU A 18 -1.35 -3.48 -6.49
C GLU A 18 -0.95 -2.24 -7.31
N LYS A 19 -1.36 -1.04 -6.91
CA LYS A 19 -0.89 0.23 -7.48
C LYS A 19 0.58 0.48 -7.13
N MET A 20 0.96 0.33 -5.86
CA MET A 20 2.36 0.47 -5.42
C MET A 20 3.28 -0.54 -6.13
N LEU A 21 2.84 -1.80 -6.29
CA LEU A 21 3.55 -2.81 -7.08
C LEU A 21 3.75 -2.37 -8.53
N GLY A 22 2.72 -1.82 -9.17
CA GLY A 22 2.82 -1.32 -10.55
C GLY A 22 3.86 -0.23 -10.71
N MET A 23 3.86 0.77 -9.81
CA MET A 23 4.83 1.87 -9.82
C MET A 23 6.27 1.39 -9.59
N LEU A 24 6.47 0.47 -8.64
CA LEU A 24 7.77 -0.13 -8.39
C LEU A 24 8.26 -0.97 -9.58
N GLN A 25 7.36 -1.73 -10.24
CA GLN A 25 7.69 -2.51 -11.43
C GLN A 25 8.12 -1.63 -12.61
N GLU A 26 7.47 -0.49 -12.83
CA GLU A 26 7.84 0.48 -13.87
C GLU A 26 9.25 1.05 -13.69
N LYS A 27 9.70 1.14 -12.43
CA LYS A 27 11.07 1.55 -12.10
C LYS A 27 12.11 0.41 -12.21
N GLY A 28 11.66 -0.79 -12.60
CA GLY A 28 12.54 -1.93 -12.80
C GLY A 28 12.86 -2.73 -11.53
N TYR A 29 12.14 -2.51 -10.44
CA TYR A 29 12.21 -3.38 -9.26
C TYR A 29 11.55 -4.73 -9.54
N THR A 30 12.06 -5.79 -8.94
CA THR A 30 11.51 -7.15 -9.03
C THR A 30 10.94 -7.57 -7.68
N PHE A 31 10.01 -8.51 -7.68
CA PHE A 31 9.34 -8.97 -6.47
C PHE A 31 9.72 -10.41 -6.13
N THR A 32 9.65 -10.74 -4.84
CA THR A 32 9.86 -12.07 -4.32
C THR A 32 8.82 -12.36 -3.23
N ASP A 33 8.48 -13.62 -3.04
CA ASP A 33 7.71 -14.15 -1.92
C ASP A 33 8.60 -14.86 -0.87
N ASP A 34 9.90 -14.93 -1.14
CA ASP A 34 10.90 -15.50 -0.22
C ASP A 34 11.57 -14.38 0.60
N GLU A 35 11.36 -14.42 1.91
CA GLU A 35 12.00 -13.49 2.86
C GLU A 35 13.54 -13.53 2.74
N ALA A 36 14.12 -14.70 2.46
CA ALA A 36 15.56 -14.87 2.36
C ALA A 36 16.20 -14.15 1.15
N GLU A 37 15.39 -13.87 0.11
CA GLU A 37 15.87 -13.18 -1.09
C GLU A 37 15.55 -11.68 -1.11
N ALA A 38 14.83 -11.19 -0.10
CA ALA A 38 14.35 -9.80 -0.07
C ALA A 38 15.49 -8.82 0.25
N ASP A 39 15.70 -7.84 -0.62
CA ASP A 39 16.54 -6.67 -0.35
C ASP A 39 15.77 -5.58 0.42
N VAL A 40 14.47 -5.45 0.15
CA VAL A 40 13.57 -4.42 0.68
C VAL A 40 12.25 -5.06 1.06
N VAL A 41 11.65 -4.61 2.15
CA VAL A 41 10.30 -5.02 2.56
C VAL A 41 9.37 -3.82 2.59
N VAL A 42 8.19 -3.98 1.99
CA VAL A 42 7.07 -3.04 2.08
C VAL A 42 5.90 -3.76 2.74
N VAL A 43 5.40 -3.22 3.85
CA VAL A 43 4.24 -3.76 4.56
C VAL A 43 3.08 -2.78 4.45
N ASN A 44 2.05 -3.12 3.69
CA ASN A 44 0.81 -2.35 3.64
C ASN A 44 -0.11 -2.81 4.77
N THR A 45 -0.25 -1.98 5.79
CA THR A 45 -0.79 -2.29 7.12
C THR A 45 -2.27 -1.96 7.27
N CYS A 46 -2.95 -2.66 8.16
CA CYS A 46 -4.35 -2.44 8.51
C CYS A 46 -4.53 -2.11 10.00
N CYS A 47 -5.57 -1.32 10.34
CA CYS A 47 -5.95 -1.06 11.73
C CYS A 47 -7.47 -0.99 11.92
N PHE A 48 -8.24 -1.65 11.06
CA PHE A 48 -9.71 -1.57 11.07
C PHE A 48 -10.31 -2.28 12.28
N ILE A 49 -9.82 -3.48 12.61
CA ILE A 49 -10.19 -4.26 13.80
C ILE A 49 -8.94 -4.57 14.63
N GLY A 50 -9.14 -5.03 15.87
CA GLY A 50 -8.05 -5.35 16.80
C GLY A 50 -7.06 -6.36 16.23
N ASP A 51 -7.57 -7.48 15.72
CA ASP A 51 -6.75 -8.56 15.16
C ASP A 51 -5.91 -8.11 13.97
N ALA A 52 -6.50 -7.32 13.03
CA ALA A 52 -5.76 -6.78 11.90
C ALA A 52 -4.67 -5.76 12.30
N LYS A 53 -4.90 -5.03 13.41
CA LYS A 53 -3.89 -4.15 13.99
C LYS A 53 -2.74 -4.96 14.59
N GLU A 54 -3.05 -6.00 15.35
CA GLU A 54 -2.07 -6.89 15.96
C GLU A 54 -1.24 -7.62 14.90
N GLU A 55 -1.88 -8.18 13.88
CA GLU A 55 -1.22 -8.77 12.72
C GLU A 55 -0.24 -7.79 12.06
N SER A 56 -0.68 -6.56 11.82
CA SER A 56 0.17 -5.53 11.21
C SER A 56 1.38 -5.18 12.05
N ILE A 57 1.21 -5.06 13.38
CA ILE A 57 2.31 -4.77 14.30
C ILE A 57 3.30 -5.94 14.33
N ASN A 58 2.81 -7.16 14.48
CA ASN A 58 3.64 -8.37 14.54
C ASN A 58 4.43 -8.56 13.23
N THR A 59 3.80 -8.30 12.07
CA THR A 59 4.49 -8.34 10.78
C THR A 59 5.61 -7.30 10.70
N LEU A 60 5.35 -6.04 11.13
CA LEU A 60 6.38 -5.01 11.14
C LEU A 60 7.55 -5.37 12.06
N LEU A 61 7.29 -5.97 13.23
CA LEU A 61 8.34 -6.43 14.15
C LEU A 61 9.15 -7.58 13.54
N GLN A 62 8.49 -8.58 12.95
CA GLN A 62 9.17 -9.69 12.27
C GLN A 62 10.06 -9.20 11.12
N MET A 63 9.57 -8.31 10.27
CA MET A 63 10.37 -7.72 9.19
C MET A 63 11.49 -6.82 9.72
N GLY A 64 11.28 -6.19 10.88
CA GLY A 64 12.30 -5.44 11.60
C GLY A 64 13.48 -6.31 12.04
N GLU A 65 13.23 -7.54 12.50
CA GLU A 65 14.27 -8.51 12.85
C GLU A 65 15.15 -8.88 11.64
N LEU A 66 14.55 -9.03 10.45
CA LEU A 66 15.31 -9.27 9.21
C LEU A 66 16.23 -8.09 8.86
N LYS A 67 15.80 -6.89 9.19
CA LYS A 67 16.63 -5.70 8.99
C LYS A 67 17.76 -5.60 10.01
N ASP A 68 17.51 -5.89 11.27
CA ASP A 68 18.52 -5.90 12.32
C ASP A 68 19.61 -6.97 12.06
N SER A 69 19.23 -8.08 11.43
CA SER A 69 20.17 -9.11 10.97
C SER A 69 21.05 -8.67 9.77
N GLY A 70 20.68 -7.55 9.12
CA GLY A 70 21.38 -7.03 7.94
C GLY A 70 20.96 -7.68 6.62
N GLN A 71 19.95 -8.54 6.63
CA GLN A 71 19.43 -9.18 5.42
C GLN A 71 18.63 -8.18 4.57
N VAL A 72 17.76 -7.37 5.17
CA VAL A 72 16.92 -6.37 4.52
C VAL A 72 17.53 -4.98 4.68
N LYS A 73 17.65 -4.25 3.58
CA LYS A 73 18.25 -2.90 3.53
C LYS A 73 17.27 -1.79 3.90
N ALA A 74 15.98 -1.99 3.58
CA ALA A 74 14.92 -1.01 3.81
C ALA A 74 13.62 -1.68 4.24
N LEU A 75 12.95 -1.10 5.24
CA LEU A 75 11.62 -1.48 5.69
C LEU A 75 10.68 -0.27 5.60
N ILE A 76 9.64 -0.39 4.80
CA ILE A 76 8.63 0.65 4.58
C ILE A 76 7.29 0.18 5.15
N ALA A 77 6.67 1.01 5.98
CA ALA A 77 5.31 0.80 6.47
C ALA A 77 4.33 1.69 5.71
N ALA A 78 3.31 1.12 5.09
CA ALA A 78 2.26 1.83 4.38
C ALA A 78 0.86 1.51 4.95
N GLY A 79 -0.17 2.22 4.53
CA GLY A 79 -1.56 1.88 4.79
C GLY A 79 -2.17 2.46 6.06
N CYS A 80 -3.27 1.87 6.53
CA CYS A 80 -4.13 2.46 7.55
C CYS A 80 -3.50 2.53 8.94
N LEU A 81 -2.71 1.52 9.35
CA LEU A 81 -1.99 1.57 10.64
C LEU A 81 -0.91 2.65 10.57
N ALA A 82 -0.13 2.65 9.49
CA ALA A 82 0.92 3.62 9.21
C ALA A 82 0.37 5.06 9.20
N GLN A 83 -0.79 5.29 8.58
CA GLN A 83 -1.48 6.57 8.59
C GLN A 83 -1.87 7.04 10.00
N ARG A 84 -2.35 6.11 10.83
CA ARG A 84 -2.93 6.44 12.15
C ARG A 84 -1.90 6.56 13.26
N TYR A 85 -0.91 5.69 13.27
CA TYR A 85 0.05 5.50 14.37
C TYR A 85 1.49 5.80 13.96
N ARG A 86 1.67 6.76 13.07
CA ARG A 86 2.98 7.11 12.49
C ARG A 86 4.04 7.43 13.53
N GLU A 87 3.69 8.23 14.54
CA GLU A 87 4.63 8.65 15.58
C GLU A 87 5.00 7.47 16.49
N GLU A 88 3.99 6.66 16.84
CA GLU A 88 4.20 5.45 17.64
C GLU A 88 5.03 4.41 16.89
N ILE A 89 4.77 4.19 15.60
CA ILE A 89 5.57 3.26 14.78
C ILE A 89 7.03 3.71 14.74
N GLN A 90 7.29 4.99 14.47
CA GLN A 90 8.66 5.51 14.42
C GLN A 90 9.41 5.38 15.73
N LYS A 91 8.69 5.55 16.85
CA LYS A 91 9.28 5.46 18.19
C LYS A 91 9.50 4.03 18.65
N GLU A 92 8.51 3.15 18.43
CA GLU A 92 8.51 1.79 18.99
C GLU A 92 9.11 0.75 18.02
N ILE A 93 9.15 1.06 16.71
CA ILE A 93 9.73 0.19 15.66
C ILE A 93 10.74 1.01 14.84
N PRO A 94 11.92 1.32 15.40
CA PRO A 94 12.93 2.18 14.76
C PRO A 94 13.54 1.56 13.48
N GLN A 95 13.28 0.28 13.23
CA GLN A 95 13.66 -0.43 12.01
C GLN A 95 12.90 0.07 10.78
N VAL A 96 11.71 0.65 10.95
CA VAL A 96 10.95 1.26 9.86
C VAL A 96 11.67 2.52 9.38
N ASP A 97 12.06 2.54 8.10
CA ASP A 97 12.80 3.65 7.50
C ASP A 97 11.92 4.77 6.98
N ALA A 98 10.77 4.40 6.44
CA ALA A 98 9.78 5.36 5.96
C ALA A 98 8.35 4.88 6.25
N ILE A 99 7.46 5.85 6.43
CA ILE A 99 6.03 5.63 6.57
C ILE A 99 5.31 6.35 5.43
N ILE A 100 4.39 5.63 4.78
CA ILE A 100 3.59 6.14 3.67
C ILE A 100 2.12 6.17 4.07
N GLY A 101 1.52 7.36 4.03
CA GLY A 101 0.11 7.55 4.32
C GLY A 101 -0.81 6.93 3.26
N THR A 102 -2.07 6.76 3.61
CA THR A 102 -3.09 6.17 2.70
C THR A 102 -3.39 7.03 1.48
N THR A 103 -3.05 8.31 1.50
CA THR A 103 -3.22 9.29 0.41
C THR A 103 -1.92 9.55 -0.36
N ALA A 104 -0.79 9.02 0.09
CA ALA A 104 0.54 9.24 -0.50
C ALA A 104 1.16 7.94 -1.06
N ILE A 105 0.34 7.00 -1.53
CA ILE A 105 0.82 5.70 -2.06
C ILE A 105 1.66 5.85 -3.33
N ASP A 106 1.48 6.94 -4.08
CA ASP A 106 2.26 7.30 -5.26
C ASP A 106 3.70 7.70 -4.93
N GLU A 107 3.97 8.08 -3.68
CA GLU A 107 5.32 8.39 -3.20
C GLU A 107 6.18 7.15 -2.86
N ILE A 108 5.68 5.94 -3.09
CA ILE A 108 6.38 4.69 -2.75
C ILE A 108 7.77 4.59 -3.40
N VAL A 109 7.87 5.04 -4.63
CA VAL A 109 9.15 5.02 -5.38
C VAL A 109 10.12 6.04 -4.80
N ALA A 110 9.65 7.29 -4.58
CA ALA A 110 10.46 8.35 -3.99
C ALA A 110 10.95 7.95 -2.60
N ALA A 111 10.07 7.45 -1.74
CA ALA A 111 10.42 6.96 -0.42
C ALA A 111 11.52 5.89 -0.45
N LEU A 112 11.42 4.92 -1.37
CA LEU A 112 12.43 3.89 -1.51
C LEU A 112 13.78 4.45 -2.00
N GLU A 113 13.77 5.33 -3.01
CA GLU A 113 14.97 5.95 -3.55
C GLU A 113 15.68 6.83 -2.48
N GLU A 114 14.93 7.56 -1.68
CA GLU A 114 15.45 8.37 -0.56
C GLU A 114 16.11 7.50 0.52
N ILE A 115 15.47 6.38 0.91
CA ILE A 115 16.06 5.45 1.88
C ILE A 115 17.38 4.89 1.35
N LEU A 116 17.44 4.50 0.08
CA LEU A 116 18.65 3.99 -0.56
C LEU A 116 19.77 5.04 -0.66
N ALA A 117 19.38 6.33 -0.72
CA ALA A 117 20.31 7.46 -0.64
C ALA A 117 20.73 7.80 0.81
N GLY A 118 20.24 7.06 1.81
CA GLY A 118 20.52 7.27 3.23
C GLY A 118 19.69 8.35 3.91
N GLN A 119 18.58 8.75 3.28
CA GLN A 119 17.64 9.72 3.84
C GLN A 119 16.41 8.96 4.37
N LYS A 120 15.94 9.34 5.56
CA LYS A 120 14.71 8.79 6.13
C LYS A 120 13.66 9.89 6.12
N GLN A 121 12.70 9.78 5.21
CA GLN A 121 11.58 10.71 5.12
C GLN A 121 10.25 9.95 5.14
N ASN A 122 9.26 10.59 5.75
CA ASN A 122 7.90 10.07 5.77
C ASN A 122 7.05 10.86 4.78
N HIS A 123 6.20 10.15 4.06
CA HIS A 123 5.37 10.72 3.00
C HIS A 123 3.91 10.71 3.44
N TYR A 124 3.37 11.90 3.67
CA TYR A 124 1.95 12.10 4.03
C TYR A 124 1.38 13.26 3.25
N GLU A 125 0.19 13.07 2.77
CA GLU A 125 -0.63 14.14 2.22
C GLU A 125 -1.84 14.41 3.13
N ASP A 126 -2.61 15.43 2.79
CA ASP A 126 -3.92 15.66 3.41
C ASP A 126 -4.76 14.39 3.26
N ILE A 127 -5.34 13.93 4.36
CA ILE A 127 -6.18 12.73 4.38
C ILE A 127 -7.36 12.83 3.40
N ASN A 128 -7.75 14.05 3.00
CA ASN A 128 -8.78 14.36 2.03
C ASN A 128 -8.24 14.70 0.63
N ALA A 129 -6.95 14.50 0.37
CA ALA A 129 -6.39 14.64 -0.97
C ALA A 129 -7.12 13.76 -1.99
N ALA A 130 -7.08 14.14 -3.26
CA ALA A 130 -7.70 13.36 -4.33
C ALA A 130 -7.16 11.92 -4.33
N PRO A 131 -8.00 10.91 -4.63
CA PRO A 131 -7.50 9.54 -4.77
C PRO A 131 -6.42 9.45 -5.85
N VAL A 132 -5.37 8.70 -5.59
CA VAL A 132 -4.32 8.42 -6.57
C VAL A 132 -4.91 7.59 -7.72
N THR A 133 -4.91 8.17 -8.92
CA THR A 133 -5.63 7.60 -10.07
C THR A 133 -4.73 7.21 -11.24
N GLU A 134 -3.67 7.97 -11.51
CA GLU A 134 -2.82 7.76 -12.69
C GLU A 134 -1.62 6.85 -12.39
N THR A 135 -1.89 5.57 -12.11
CA THR A 135 -0.83 4.58 -11.89
C THR A 135 -1.14 3.29 -12.64
N ASN A 136 -0.13 2.65 -13.17
CA ASN A 136 -0.23 1.25 -13.56
C ASN A 136 -0.47 0.39 -12.33
N ARG A 137 -1.17 -0.71 -12.52
CA ARG A 137 -1.55 -1.63 -11.45
C ARG A 137 -1.19 -3.06 -11.83
N VAL A 138 -0.55 -3.78 -10.93
CA VAL A 138 -0.29 -5.21 -11.06
C VAL A 138 -1.39 -5.97 -10.33
N VAL A 139 -2.27 -6.66 -11.09
CA VAL A 139 -3.36 -7.45 -10.49
C VAL A 139 -2.82 -8.74 -9.91
N THR A 140 -3.09 -8.99 -8.64
CA THR A 140 -2.59 -10.15 -7.89
C THR A 140 -3.67 -11.20 -7.59
N THR A 141 -4.92 -11.00 -8.01
CA THR A 141 -6.08 -11.82 -7.69
C THR A 141 -6.33 -13.02 -8.63
N GLY A 142 -5.29 -13.62 -9.20
CA GLY A 142 -5.39 -14.91 -9.90
C GLY A 142 -6.09 -14.92 -11.26
N GLY A 143 -6.40 -13.76 -11.84
CA GLY A 143 -6.79 -13.63 -13.25
C GLY A 143 -8.27 -13.84 -13.59
N HIS A 144 -9.14 -14.21 -12.66
CA HIS A 144 -10.58 -14.42 -12.91
C HIS A 144 -11.49 -13.39 -12.25
N PHE A 145 -10.96 -12.53 -11.38
CA PHE A 145 -11.61 -11.35 -10.84
C PHE A 145 -10.58 -10.28 -10.44
N ALA A 146 -11.02 -9.05 -10.28
CA ALA A 146 -10.23 -7.97 -9.71
C ALA A 146 -11.14 -6.99 -8.95
N TYR A 147 -10.62 -6.36 -7.91
CA TYR A 147 -11.34 -5.32 -7.20
C TYR A 147 -11.22 -3.99 -7.93
N LEU A 148 -12.30 -3.26 -8.07
CA LEU A 148 -12.33 -1.90 -8.58
C LEU A 148 -12.64 -0.93 -7.44
N LYS A 149 -11.67 -0.08 -7.06
CA LYS A 149 -11.86 0.92 -6.02
C LYS A 149 -12.50 2.17 -6.59
N ILE A 150 -13.84 2.27 -6.47
CA ILE A 150 -14.65 3.36 -7.04
C ILE A 150 -14.65 4.64 -6.20
N ALA A 151 -14.27 4.54 -4.93
CA ALA A 151 -14.24 5.68 -4.01
C ALA A 151 -13.29 5.44 -2.84
N GLU A 152 -12.87 6.53 -2.19
CA GLU A 152 -12.07 6.53 -0.97
C GLU A 152 -12.83 7.27 0.14
N GLY A 153 -12.56 6.88 1.41
CA GLY A 153 -13.12 7.55 2.59
C GLY A 153 -14.59 7.27 2.86
N CYS A 154 -15.17 8.01 3.82
CA CYS A 154 -16.59 7.87 4.19
C CYS A 154 -17.08 9.07 5.02
N ASP A 155 -18.26 9.62 4.67
CA ASP A 155 -18.86 10.78 5.34
C ASP A 155 -19.90 10.39 6.42
N LYS A 156 -20.07 9.11 6.72
CA LYS A 156 -21.10 8.67 7.69
C LYS A 156 -20.75 8.98 9.14
N HIS A 157 -19.46 9.14 9.47
CA HIS A 157 -18.97 9.48 10.80
C HIS A 157 -19.61 8.66 11.94
N CYS A 158 -19.85 7.37 11.72
CA CYS A 158 -20.38 6.48 12.77
C CYS A 158 -19.44 6.49 13.96
N THR A 159 -20.00 6.52 15.18
CA THR A 159 -19.24 6.72 16.43
C THR A 159 -18.15 5.68 16.69
N TYR A 160 -18.32 4.47 16.20
CA TYR A 160 -17.37 3.35 16.33
C TYR A 160 -16.41 3.20 15.15
N CYS A 161 -16.60 3.96 14.06
CA CYS A 161 -15.90 3.72 12.79
C CYS A 161 -14.64 4.55 12.65
N ILE A 162 -13.53 3.88 12.32
CA ILE A 162 -12.24 4.52 12.14
C ILE A 162 -12.02 5.07 10.71
N ILE A 163 -12.83 4.66 9.73
CA ILE A 163 -12.62 4.97 8.31
C ILE A 163 -12.40 6.46 8.03
N PRO A 164 -13.23 7.41 8.55
CA PRO A 164 -12.99 8.83 8.29
C PRO A 164 -11.63 9.34 8.79
N LYS A 165 -11.08 8.72 9.84
CA LYS A 165 -9.78 9.11 10.42
C LYS A 165 -8.58 8.56 9.67
N VAL A 166 -8.73 7.43 8.96
CA VAL A 166 -7.61 6.75 8.27
C VAL A 166 -7.72 6.81 6.75
N ARG A 167 -8.90 7.15 6.21
CA ARG A 167 -9.19 7.23 4.78
C ARG A 167 -9.86 8.56 4.38
N GLY A 168 -10.13 9.46 5.33
CA GLY A 168 -10.75 10.76 5.11
C GLY A 168 -12.23 10.71 4.75
N ASN A 169 -12.73 11.83 4.25
CA ASN A 169 -14.08 12.00 3.74
C ASN A 169 -14.30 11.22 2.45
N TYR A 170 -15.56 10.99 2.09
CA TYR A 170 -15.91 10.29 0.85
C TYR A 170 -15.45 11.08 -0.38
N ARG A 171 -14.69 10.44 -1.26
CA ARG A 171 -14.23 10.99 -2.55
C ARG A 171 -14.37 9.92 -3.62
N SER A 172 -15.11 10.24 -4.68
CA SER A 172 -15.25 9.35 -5.84
C SER A 172 -14.01 9.36 -6.72
N VAL A 173 -13.69 8.22 -7.30
CA VAL A 173 -12.72 8.15 -8.41
C VAL A 173 -13.42 8.58 -9.70
N PRO A 174 -12.81 9.40 -10.55
CA PRO A 174 -13.38 9.81 -11.83
C PRO A 174 -13.73 8.62 -12.72
N MET A 175 -14.85 8.71 -13.45
CA MET A 175 -15.36 7.62 -14.28
C MET A 175 -14.37 7.19 -15.37
N GLU A 176 -13.68 8.15 -15.97
CA GLU A 176 -12.68 7.91 -17.01
C GLU A 176 -11.52 7.04 -16.49
N GLN A 177 -11.12 7.24 -15.23
CA GLN A 177 -10.11 6.43 -14.59
C GLN A 177 -10.63 5.02 -14.27
N LEU A 178 -11.87 4.91 -13.78
CA LEU A 178 -12.48 3.61 -13.53
C LEU A 178 -12.59 2.77 -14.80
N LEU A 179 -12.91 3.40 -15.93
CA LEU A 179 -12.94 2.72 -17.23
C LEU A 179 -11.55 2.25 -17.66
N LYS A 180 -10.50 3.07 -17.47
CA LYS A 180 -9.11 2.65 -17.73
C LYS A 180 -8.74 1.43 -16.87
N ASP A 181 -9.03 1.50 -15.57
CA ASP A 181 -8.76 0.41 -14.63
C ASP A 181 -9.51 -0.86 -15.05
N CYS A 182 -10.78 -0.77 -15.43
CA CYS A 182 -11.56 -1.91 -15.94
C CYS A 182 -10.93 -2.55 -17.18
N LEU A 183 -10.45 -1.75 -18.13
CA LEU A 183 -9.86 -2.24 -19.37
C LEU A 183 -8.53 -2.95 -19.16
N LEU A 184 -7.81 -2.65 -18.09
CA LEU A 184 -6.58 -3.36 -17.73
C LEU A 184 -6.83 -4.82 -17.33
N TYR A 185 -8.03 -5.14 -16.82
CA TYR A 185 -8.33 -6.47 -16.25
C TYR A 185 -9.30 -7.29 -17.12
N THR A 186 -10.01 -6.66 -18.06
CA THR A 186 -10.98 -7.37 -18.89
C THR A 186 -10.32 -7.94 -20.12
N SER A 187 -10.30 -9.26 -20.22
CA SER A 187 -10.18 -9.90 -21.54
C SER A 187 -11.38 -9.50 -22.40
N PRO A 188 -11.18 -9.25 -23.71
CA PRO A 188 -12.31 -9.05 -24.59
C PRO A 188 -13.31 -10.19 -24.43
N SER A 189 -14.59 -9.87 -24.21
CA SER A 189 -15.65 -10.88 -24.14
C SER A 189 -15.63 -11.73 -25.43
N PRO A 190 -15.89 -13.04 -25.35
CA PRO A 190 -16.07 -13.86 -26.54
C PRO A 190 -17.12 -13.28 -27.52
N ARG A 191 -18.07 -12.47 -27.01
CA ARG A 191 -19.07 -11.75 -27.81
C ARG A 191 -18.49 -10.57 -28.60
N ASP A 192 -17.36 -10.01 -28.16
CA ASP A 192 -16.70 -8.87 -28.79
C ASP A 192 -15.69 -9.30 -29.86
N ARG A 193 -15.58 -10.61 -30.09
CA ARG A 193 -14.73 -11.22 -31.13
C ARG A 193 -15.50 -11.55 -32.41
N GLY A 194 -16.66 -10.93 -32.59
CA GLY A 194 -17.47 -11.07 -33.82
C GLY A 194 -16.86 -10.49 -35.05
#